data_2ff82a47508925b6f03833e41f0f97ce
#
_entry.id   2ff82a47508925b6f03833e41f0f97ce
#
_cell.length_a   1.000
_cell.length_b   1.000
_cell.length_c   1.000
_cell.angle_alpha   90.00
_cell.angle_beta   90.00
_cell.angle_gamma   90.00
#
_symmetry.space_group_name_H-M   'P 1'
#
loop_
_entity.id
_entity.type
_entity.pdbx_description
1 polymer ?
#
loop_
_entity_poly.entity_id
_entity_poly.type
_entity_poly.pdbx_seq_one_letter_code
_entity_poly.pdbx_strand_id
1 'polypeptide(L)'
;GKIMSMTYEKEKRMTWTIPDSTGDNHWFDIADVGEGCKFFVWHGDNIRGHSGFPWYGFGKKLLGWKALASRGLMPDFDYAIAGHFHTPTTMYVNDVRLWVNGSTESYNTYALEQLASMGRPCQWLLFAKPEHGVTAEYLVKLGNQ
;
A
#
# COMPACT_ATOMS: atom_id res chain seq x y z
N GLY A 1 -16.24 5.82 -4.95
CA GLY A 1 -14.86 5.38 -4.76
C GLY A 1 -13.88 6.52 -5.01
N LYS A 2 -12.93 6.74 -4.13
CA LYS A 2 -11.86 7.71 -4.37
C LYS A 2 -10.90 7.16 -5.41
N ILE A 3 -10.72 7.89 -6.51
CA ILE A 3 -9.68 7.61 -7.51
C ILE A 3 -8.38 8.19 -6.98
N MET A 4 -7.41 7.34 -6.70
CA MET A 4 -6.05 7.77 -6.37
C MET A 4 -5.29 8.08 -7.65
N SER A 5 -4.83 9.31 -7.82
CA SER A 5 -3.91 9.69 -8.87
C SER A 5 -2.49 9.79 -8.31
N MET A 6 -1.54 9.24 -9.02
CA MET A 6 -0.12 9.37 -8.70
C MET A 6 0.48 10.44 -9.60
N THR A 7 1.12 11.44 -9.00
CA THR A 7 1.79 12.53 -9.74
C THR A 7 3.29 12.26 -9.81
N TYR A 8 3.84 12.32 -11.01
CA TYR A 8 5.28 12.22 -11.24
C TYR A 8 5.91 13.60 -11.25
N GLU A 9 6.74 13.91 -10.27
CA GLU A 9 7.55 15.13 -10.27
C GLU A 9 8.92 14.87 -10.91
N LYS A 10 9.26 15.74 -11.85
CA LYS A 10 10.40 15.62 -12.76
C LYS A 10 11.79 15.80 -12.11
N GLU A 11 11.85 16.12 -10.84
CA GLU A 11 13.10 16.39 -10.13
C GLU A 11 13.54 15.21 -9.27
N LYS A 12 14.44 14.42 -9.82
CA LYS A 12 15.39 13.47 -9.16
C LYS A 12 14.91 12.55 -8.03
N ARG A 13 13.66 12.65 -7.59
CA ARG A 13 12.97 11.72 -6.68
C ARG A 13 11.55 11.52 -7.17
N MET A 14 11.16 10.28 -7.38
CA MET A 14 9.75 9.96 -7.46
C MET A 14 9.15 10.17 -6.08
N THR A 15 8.38 11.23 -5.91
CA THR A 15 7.52 11.41 -4.75
C THR A 15 6.13 10.97 -5.12
N TRP A 16 5.69 9.90 -4.51
CA TRP A 16 4.32 9.47 -4.66
C TRP A 16 3.47 10.23 -3.65
N THR A 17 2.54 11.01 -4.15
CA THR A 17 1.64 11.79 -3.31
C THR A 17 0.21 11.42 -3.62
N ILE A 18 -0.60 11.32 -2.59
CA ILE A 18 -2.02 11.03 -2.69
C ILE A 18 -2.75 12.34 -2.39
N PRO A 19 -3.51 12.90 -3.35
CA PRO A 19 -4.31 14.10 -3.09
C PRO A 19 -5.41 13.78 -2.08
N ASP A 20 -5.57 14.61 -1.08
CA ASP A 20 -6.72 14.55 -0.19
C ASP A 20 -7.94 15.25 -0.81
N SER A 21 -9.05 15.30 -0.07
CA SER A 21 -10.29 15.95 -0.50
C SER A 21 -10.18 17.46 -0.70
N THR A 22 -9.13 18.10 -0.18
CA THR A 22 -8.86 19.53 -0.34
C THR A 22 -7.92 19.82 -1.50
N GLY A 23 -7.32 18.79 -2.10
CA GLY A 23 -6.31 18.91 -3.15
C GLY A 23 -4.88 19.00 -2.62
N ASP A 24 -4.67 18.96 -1.31
CA ASP A 24 -3.35 18.90 -0.70
C ASP A 24 -2.71 17.51 -0.90
N ASN A 25 -1.42 17.49 -1.07
CA ASN A 25 -0.67 16.25 -1.30
C ASN A 25 -0.06 15.74 -0.01
N HIS A 26 -0.44 14.54 0.38
CA HIS A 26 0.14 13.83 1.51
C HIS A 26 0.87 12.57 1.05
N TRP A 27 1.80 12.08 1.85
CA TRP A 27 2.49 10.82 1.58
C TRP A 27 1.62 9.58 1.89
N PHE A 28 0.49 9.78 2.55
CA PHE A 28 -0.51 8.75 2.83
C PHE A 28 -1.93 9.32 2.77
N ASP A 29 -2.92 8.45 2.71
CA ASP A 29 -4.33 8.79 2.86
C ASP A 29 -5.03 7.74 3.73
N ILE A 30 -6.16 8.12 4.32
CA ILE A 30 -7.08 7.21 5.00
C ILE A 30 -8.32 7.03 4.14
N ALA A 31 -8.47 5.85 3.57
CA ALA A 31 -9.70 5.47 2.89
C ALA A 31 -10.70 4.95 3.93
N ASP A 32 -11.64 5.79 4.30
CA ASP A 32 -12.68 5.46 5.28
C ASP A 32 -13.90 4.85 4.59
N VAL A 33 -14.10 3.56 4.80
CA VAL A 33 -15.24 2.80 4.27
C VAL A 33 -16.37 2.70 5.30
N GLY A 34 -16.09 3.05 6.56
CA GLY A 34 -17.01 3.01 7.69
C GLY A 34 -16.34 2.48 8.94
N GLU A 35 -17.10 2.34 10.02
CA GLU A 35 -16.58 1.89 11.30
C GLU A 35 -15.91 0.50 11.18
N GLY A 36 -14.69 0.39 11.70
CA GLY A 36 -13.87 -0.81 11.61
C GLY A 36 -13.28 -1.09 10.22
N CYS A 37 -13.41 -0.15 9.28
CA CYS A 37 -12.95 -0.29 7.89
C CYS A 37 -12.19 0.94 7.42
N LYS A 38 -11.20 1.39 8.16
CA LYS A 38 -10.31 2.47 7.77
C LYS A 38 -9.00 1.90 7.25
N PHE A 39 -8.66 2.27 6.02
CA PHE A 39 -7.46 1.80 5.33
C PHE A 39 -6.41 2.90 5.30
N PHE A 40 -5.25 2.63 5.86
CA PHE A 40 -4.07 3.45 5.68
C PHE A 40 -3.43 3.10 4.34
N VAL A 41 -3.41 4.04 3.41
CA VAL A 41 -2.94 3.82 2.05
C VAL A 41 -1.73 4.70 1.78
N TRP A 42 -0.62 4.09 1.33
CA TRP A 42 0.57 4.83 0.94
C TRP A 42 1.33 4.09 -0.16
N HIS A 43 2.30 4.75 -0.77
CA HIS A 43 3.04 4.14 -1.86
C HIS A 43 3.95 3.00 -1.40
N GLY A 44 4.67 3.17 -0.30
CA GLY A 44 5.59 2.15 0.25
C GLY A 44 7.07 2.42 -0.01
N ASP A 45 7.43 3.49 -0.72
CA ASP A 45 8.81 3.85 -1.05
C ASP A 45 9.68 4.21 0.17
N ASN A 46 9.04 4.54 1.28
CA ASN A 46 9.73 4.83 2.55
C ASN A 46 10.06 3.57 3.38
N ILE A 47 9.72 2.38 2.89
CA ILE A 47 10.06 1.11 3.51
C ILE A 47 11.40 0.63 2.95
N ARG A 48 12.35 0.36 3.82
CA ARG A 48 13.69 -0.08 3.45
C ARG A 48 13.94 -1.51 3.91
N GLY A 49 14.62 -2.28 3.06
CA GLY A 49 15.08 -3.63 3.36
C GLY A 49 16.47 -3.86 2.74
N HIS A 50 17.19 -4.84 3.25
CA HIS A 50 18.55 -5.14 2.77
C HIS A 50 18.57 -6.20 1.66
N SER A 51 17.60 -7.10 1.63
CA SER A 51 17.49 -8.12 0.60
C SER A 51 16.06 -8.64 0.51
N GLY A 52 15.58 -8.82 -0.71
CA GLY A 52 14.24 -9.33 -0.96
C GLY A 52 13.14 -8.39 -0.47
N PHE A 53 11.98 -8.96 -0.15
CA PHE A 53 10.83 -8.21 0.33
C PHE A 53 11.05 -7.73 1.78
N PRO A 54 10.82 -6.44 2.08
CA PRO A 54 11.17 -5.86 3.38
C PRO A 54 10.12 -6.13 4.47
N TRP A 55 9.89 -7.36 4.85
CA TRP A 55 8.94 -7.80 5.88
C TRP A 55 9.11 -7.04 7.20
N TYR A 56 10.33 -6.98 7.69
CA TYR A 56 10.66 -6.29 8.95
C TYR A 56 10.39 -4.79 8.86
N GLY A 57 10.74 -4.16 7.74
CA GLY A 57 10.51 -2.74 7.52
C GLY A 57 9.03 -2.36 7.57
N PHE A 58 8.18 -3.14 6.93
CA PHE A 58 6.72 -2.97 7.02
C PHE A 58 6.21 -3.13 8.45
N GLY A 59 6.60 -4.21 9.12
CA GLY A 59 6.19 -4.48 10.50
C GLY A 59 6.57 -3.35 11.44
N LYS A 60 7.83 -2.90 11.39
CA LYS A 60 8.34 -1.81 12.22
C LYS A 60 7.59 -0.50 12.00
N LYS A 61 7.35 -0.12 10.75
CA LYS A 61 6.64 1.12 10.42
C LYS A 61 5.18 1.08 10.87
N LEU A 62 4.47 -0.01 10.58
CA LEU A 62 3.06 -0.14 10.98
C LEU A 62 2.88 -0.12 12.49
N LEU A 63 3.73 -0.81 13.24
CA LEU A 63 3.70 -0.75 14.71
C LEU A 63 3.94 0.68 15.21
N GLY A 64 4.91 1.38 14.64
CA GLY A 64 5.19 2.77 14.96
C GLY A 64 4.01 3.69 14.69
N TRP A 65 3.41 3.59 13.52
CA TRP A 65 2.25 4.42 13.15
C TRP A 65 1.01 4.12 14.00
N LYS A 66 0.75 2.86 14.33
CA LYS A 66 -0.33 2.50 15.26
C LYS A 66 -0.10 3.09 16.66
N ALA A 67 1.13 3.07 17.14
CA ALA A 67 1.49 3.70 18.40
C ALA A 67 1.26 5.22 18.38
N LEU A 68 1.61 5.89 17.28
CA LEU A 68 1.34 7.32 17.10
C LEU A 68 -0.15 7.60 17.00
N ALA A 69 -0.90 6.78 16.27
CA ALA A 69 -2.35 6.91 16.17
C ALA A 69 -3.05 6.75 17.51
N SER A 70 -2.61 5.82 18.36
CA SER A 70 -3.15 5.64 19.73
C SER A 70 -2.92 6.85 20.64
N ARG A 71 -1.93 7.69 20.31
CA ARG A 71 -1.61 8.94 21.01
C ARG A 71 -2.29 10.17 20.36
N GLY A 72 -3.11 9.98 19.33
CA GLY A 72 -3.77 11.06 18.61
C GLY A 72 -2.85 11.89 17.72
N LEU A 73 -1.63 11.41 17.41
CA LEU A 73 -0.63 12.14 16.60
C LEU A 73 -0.80 11.91 15.11
N MET A 74 -1.60 10.94 14.71
CA MET A 74 -2.01 10.69 13.34
C MET A 74 -3.38 9.99 13.32
N PRO A 75 -4.10 9.97 12.17
CA PRO A 75 -5.35 9.25 12.06
C PRO A 75 -5.21 7.76 12.36
N ASP A 76 -6.17 7.17 13.03
CA ASP A 76 -6.18 5.72 13.27
C ASP A 76 -6.69 4.97 12.04
N PHE A 77 -6.33 3.70 11.95
CA PHE A 77 -6.66 2.82 10.85
C PHE A 77 -6.79 1.36 11.30
N ASP A 78 -7.54 0.58 10.56
CA ASP A 78 -7.77 -0.84 10.84
C ASP A 78 -6.94 -1.74 9.92
N TYR A 79 -6.71 -1.27 8.71
CA TYR A 79 -5.99 -1.98 7.65
C TYR A 79 -4.95 -1.09 7.00
N ALA A 80 -4.02 -1.71 6.28
CA ALA A 80 -2.98 -1.00 5.54
C ALA A 80 -2.82 -1.54 4.12
N ILE A 81 -2.61 -0.64 3.17
CA ILE A 81 -2.37 -0.96 1.76
C ILE A 81 -1.16 -0.19 1.26
N ALA A 82 -0.23 -0.90 0.64
CA ALA A 82 0.96 -0.33 0.01
C ALA A 82 1.18 -0.86 -1.41
N GLY A 83 2.07 -0.23 -2.14
CA GLY A 83 2.54 -0.64 -3.45
C GLY A 83 4.06 -0.70 -3.50
N HIS A 84 4.64 -0.06 -4.51
CA HIS A 84 6.07 0.12 -4.76
C HIS A 84 6.87 -1.14 -5.11
N PHE A 85 6.73 -2.21 -4.34
CA PHE A 85 7.58 -3.40 -4.48
C PHE A 85 7.19 -4.34 -5.63
N HIS A 86 6.05 -4.08 -6.29
CA HIS A 86 5.53 -4.89 -7.39
C HIS A 86 5.36 -6.39 -7.05
N THR A 87 5.42 -6.73 -5.77
CA THR A 87 5.28 -8.08 -5.27
C THR A 87 4.01 -8.18 -4.43
N PRO A 88 2.96 -8.86 -4.92
CA PRO A 88 1.71 -8.99 -4.17
C PRO A 88 1.97 -9.81 -2.91
N THR A 89 1.60 -9.22 -1.79
CA THR A 89 1.90 -9.78 -0.48
C THR A 89 0.79 -9.42 0.48
N THR A 90 0.55 -10.26 1.46
CA THR A 90 -0.30 -9.95 2.60
C THR A 90 0.33 -10.46 3.87
N MET A 91 0.21 -9.69 4.95
CA MET A 91 0.73 -10.06 6.25
C MET A 91 -0.07 -9.44 7.37
N TYR A 92 -0.02 -10.04 8.54
CA TYR A 92 -0.52 -9.45 9.77
C TYR A 92 0.63 -8.81 10.55
N VAL A 93 0.40 -7.61 11.05
CA VAL A 93 1.25 -6.95 12.02
C VAL A 93 0.38 -6.67 13.24
N ASN A 94 0.45 -7.50 14.26
CA ASN A 94 -0.54 -7.59 15.32
C ASN A 94 -1.95 -7.72 14.72
N ASP A 95 -2.87 -6.81 15.04
CA ASP A 95 -4.25 -6.83 14.54
C ASP A 95 -4.42 -6.12 13.18
N VAL A 96 -3.37 -5.49 12.67
CA VAL A 96 -3.42 -4.79 11.39
C VAL A 96 -3.06 -5.73 10.26
N ARG A 97 -3.97 -5.90 9.32
CA ARG A 97 -3.68 -6.61 8.08
C ARG A 97 -3.15 -5.66 7.02
N LEU A 98 -2.03 -6.04 6.42
CA LEU A 98 -1.39 -5.32 5.32
C LEU A 98 -1.57 -6.10 4.02
N TRP A 99 -1.93 -5.38 2.95
CA TRP A 99 -1.80 -5.85 1.58
C TRP A 99 -0.79 -4.97 0.86
N VAL A 100 0.19 -5.60 0.24
CA VAL A 100 1.10 -4.94 -0.71
C VAL A 100 0.68 -5.34 -2.11
N ASN A 101 0.41 -4.34 -2.95
CA ASN A 101 -0.13 -4.58 -4.27
C ASN A 101 0.97 -4.97 -5.27
N GLY A 102 0.57 -5.72 -6.29
CA GLY A 102 1.41 -6.00 -7.44
C GLY A 102 1.44 -4.83 -8.42
N SER A 103 2.19 -4.98 -9.48
CA SER A 103 2.19 -4.05 -10.61
C SER A 103 1.06 -4.39 -11.59
N THR A 104 0.57 -3.40 -12.31
CA THR A 104 -0.26 -3.59 -13.50
C THR A 104 0.58 -3.84 -14.75
N GLU A 105 1.87 -3.60 -14.67
CA GLU A 105 2.83 -3.71 -15.77
C GLU A 105 3.39 -5.14 -15.86
N SER A 106 3.35 -5.71 -17.05
CA SER A 106 3.79 -7.10 -17.28
C SER A 106 5.30 -7.22 -17.51
N TYR A 107 5.93 -6.18 -18.03
CA TYR A 107 7.35 -6.15 -18.32
C TYR A 107 7.92 -4.77 -18.04
N ASN A 108 8.96 -4.74 -17.23
CA ASN A 108 9.68 -3.52 -16.93
C ASN A 108 11.17 -3.79 -16.97
N THR A 109 11.85 -3.23 -17.97
CA THR A 109 13.29 -3.40 -18.17
C THR A 109 14.09 -2.92 -16.96
N TYR A 110 13.66 -1.85 -16.33
CA TYR A 110 14.29 -1.34 -15.12
C TYR A 110 14.20 -2.33 -13.96
N ALA A 111 13.03 -2.93 -13.75
CA ALA A 111 12.84 -3.91 -12.69
C ALA A 111 13.67 -5.18 -12.94
N LEU A 112 13.78 -5.61 -14.20
CA LEU A 112 14.61 -6.74 -14.57
C LEU A 112 16.11 -6.46 -14.37
N GLU A 113 16.57 -5.32 -14.88
CA GLU A 113 18.00 -4.97 -14.89
C GLU A 113 18.50 -4.52 -13.50
N GLN A 114 17.73 -3.68 -12.81
CA GLN A 114 18.17 -3.04 -11.57
C GLN A 114 17.73 -3.81 -10.31
N LEU A 115 16.58 -4.47 -10.35
CA LEU A 115 16.01 -5.12 -9.17
C LEU A 115 16.01 -6.64 -9.26
N ALA A 116 16.36 -7.21 -10.41
CA ALA A 116 16.25 -8.65 -10.71
C ALA A 116 14.87 -9.21 -10.31
N SER A 117 13.83 -8.42 -10.49
CA SER A 117 12.46 -8.74 -10.12
C SER A 117 11.56 -8.70 -11.35
N MET A 118 10.86 -9.79 -11.58
CA MET A 118 9.76 -9.85 -12.55
C MET A 118 8.52 -10.37 -11.83
N GLY A 119 7.62 -9.45 -11.50
CA GLY A 119 6.30 -9.81 -11.01
C GLY A 119 5.32 -10.05 -12.15
N ARG A 120 4.44 -11.03 -12.00
CA ARG A 120 3.29 -11.14 -12.89
C ARG A 120 2.30 -10.03 -12.56
N PRO A 121 1.70 -9.36 -13.58
CA PRO A 121 0.76 -8.27 -13.32
C PRO A 121 -0.44 -8.77 -12.52
N CYS A 122 -0.70 -8.12 -11.42
CA CYS A 122 -1.80 -8.49 -10.52
C CYS A 122 -2.16 -7.35 -9.58
N GLN A 123 -3.40 -7.39 -9.10
CA GLN A 123 -3.91 -6.42 -8.13
C GLN A 123 -4.74 -7.14 -7.07
N TRP A 124 -4.72 -6.64 -5.85
CA TRP A 124 -5.66 -7.09 -4.82
C TRP A 124 -7.03 -6.46 -5.03
N LEU A 125 -8.06 -7.27 -4.96
CA LEU A 125 -9.46 -6.84 -4.87
C LEU A 125 -9.97 -7.22 -3.49
N LEU A 126 -10.39 -6.22 -2.72
CA LEU A 126 -10.88 -6.39 -1.35
C LEU A 126 -12.35 -6.00 -1.27
N PHE A 127 -13.14 -6.83 -0.61
CA PHE A 127 -14.52 -6.52 -0.25
C PHE A 127 -14.55 -6.20 1.24
N ALA A 128 -14.99 -5.00 1.58
CA ALA A 128 -15.09 -4.54 2.95
C ALA A 128 -16.52 -4.10 3.27
N LYS A 129 -16.96 -4.42 4.47
CA LYS A 129 -18.27 -4.05 4.99
C LYS A 129 -18.08 -3.32 6.33
N PRO A 130 -18.71 -2.14 6.52
CA PRO A 130 -18.68 -1.46 7.81
C PRO A 130 -19.06 -2.41 8.96
N GLU A 131 -18.39 -2.26 10.09
CA GLU A 131 -18.53 -3.09 11.30
C GLU A 131 -18.06 -4.54 11.17
N HIS A 132 -17.85 -5.05 9.96
CA HIS A 132 -17.39 -6.43 9.72
C HIS A 132 -15.94 -6.51 9.21
N GLY A 133 -15.44 -5.42 8.65
CA GLY A 133 -14.09 -5.37 8.07
C GLY A 133 -14.02 -6.00 6.68
N VAL A 134 -12.85 -6.45 6.29
CA VAL A 134 -12.62 -7.13 5.01
C VAL A 134 -13.19 -8.53 5.07
N THR A 135 -14.20 -8.80 4.22
CA THR A 135 -14.95 -10.07 4.19
C THR A 135 -14.46 -11.03 3.11
N ALA A 136 -13.82 -10.52 2.07
CA ALA A 136 -13.22 -11.32 1.01
C ALA A 136 -12.05 -10.59 0.38
N GLU A 137 -11.08 -11.36 -0.11
CA GLU A 137 -9.92 -10.86 -0.82
C GLU A 137 -9.60 -11.76 -2.00
N TYR A 138 -9.25 -11.17 -3.13
CA TYR A 138 -8.86 -11.89 -4.34
C TYR A 138 -7.59 -11.27 -4.93
N LEU A 139 -6.63 -12.10 -5.28
CA LEU A 139 -5.53 -11.69 -6.11
C LEU A 139 -5.94 -11.81 -7.58
N VAL A 140 -6.28 -10.68 -8.17
CA VAL A 140 -6.68 -10.60 -9.57
C VAL A 140 -5.45 -10.61 -10.44
N LYS A 141 -5.30 -11.66 -11.25
CA LYS A 141 -4.23 -11.76 -12.24
C LYS A 141 -4.61 -10.98 -13.49
N LEU A 142 -3.70 -10.17 -13.97
CA LEU A 142 -3.87 -9.32 -15.13
C LEU A 142 -3.04 -9.85 -16.30
N GLY A 143 -3.59 -9.77 -17.52
CA GLY A 143 -2.91 -10.22 -18.73
C GLY A 143 -2.81 -11.73 -18.88
N ASN A 144 -2.21 -12.16 -19.98
CA ASN A 144 -1.95 -13.56 -20.29
C ASN A 144 -0.73 -14.04 -19.48
N GLN A 145 -0.97 -14.99 -18.63
CA GLN A 145 0.07 -15.57 -17.76
C GLN A 145 0.34 -17.03 -18.11
#